data_56651308f8e3f7569c3880bbcf062d3f
#
_entry.id   56651308f8e3f7569c3880bbcf062d3f
#
_cell.length_a   1.000
_cell.length_b   1.000
_cell.length_c   1.000
_cell.angle_alpha   90.00
_cell.angle_beta   90.00
_cell.angle_gamma   90.00
#
_symmetry.space_group_name_H-M   'P 1'
#
loop_
_entity.id
_entity.type
_entity.pdbx_description
1 polymer ?
#
loop_
_entity_poly.entity_id
_entity_poly.type
_entity_poly.pdbx_seq_one_letter_code
_entity_poly.pdbx_strand_id
1 'polypeptide(L)'
;MKYDILEPFKEYLYSQLPANTARTYYAAVNKLFKDIQFNSLEQIDKDWINEKCREQFKTRNEYSAVKNGLKRLKEYDSMLQLPSEDEFHAVSIKKRNRRKKPPKTIYLKPTQRKINQLSDEKLRYAYRLAMVSGLRVSELADLEASDIEINNEKIFVTVKHGKGGHGGKIECSPDSYLQKKLPEFLVKHKTDERLFYSEVYLRQKATELGIECHDLRRIFAITTRNALKKEMSVEEANAIVQQRMRHARFSTTKRYLFNRKLKFEYENVKEEGEE
;
A
#
# COMPACT_ATOMS: atom_id res chain seq x y z
N MET A 1 -36.51 14.09 17.64
CA MET A 1 -35.36 13.20 17.91
C MET A 1 -34.57 13.05 16.61
N LYS A 2 -33.29 13.43 16.56
CA LYS A 2 -32.45 13.08 15.39
C LYS A 2 -32.28 11.57 15.41
N TYR A 3 -32.72 10.90 14.37
CA TYR A 3 -32.44 9.48 14.20
C TYR A 3 -30.95 9.36 13.81
N ASP A 4 -30.11 9.11 14.79
CA ASP A 4 -28.66 8.99 14.56
C ASP A 4 -28.29 7.54 14.33
N ILE A 5 -28.65 7.02 13.15
CA ILE A 5 -28.29 5.67 12.72
C ILE A 5 -26.78 5.55 12.49
N LEU A 6 -26.07 6.67 12.36
CA LEU A 6 -24.69 6.66 11.92
C LEU A 6 -23.72 6.21 13.03
N GLU A 7 -23.99 6.52 14.30
CA GLU A 7 -23.10 6.05 15.38
C GLU A 7 -23.20 4.52 15.59
N PRO A 8 -24.39 3.89 15.71
CA PRO A 8 -24.48 2.43 15.75
C PRO A 8 -23.91 1.77 14.49
N PHE A 9 -24.09 2.36 13.32
CA PHE A 9 -23.48 1.87 12.08
C PHE A 9 -21.96 1.95 12.10
N LYS A 10 -21.39 2.97 12.71
CA LYS A 10 -19.94 3.08 12.91
C LYS A 10 -19.41 1.91 13.74
N GLU A 11 -20.05 1.62 14.87
CA GLU A 11 -19.67 0.47 15.71
C GLU A 11 -19.78 -0.84 14.94
N TYR A 12 -20.86 -1.04 14.18
CA TYR A 12 -21.00 -2.19 13.29
C TYR A 12 -19.83 -2.30 12.29
N LEU A 13 -19.45 -1.19 11.62
CA LEU A 13 -18.33 -1.23 10.68
C LEU A 13 -17.02 -1.62 11.35
N TYR A 14 -16.74 -1.11 12.55
CA TYR A 14 -15.50 -1.44 13.27
C TYR A 14 -15.47 -2.88 13.78
N SER A 15 -16.63 -3.48 14.05
CA SER A 15 -16.71 -4.91 14.41
C SER A 15 -16.50 -5.86 13.23
N GLN A 16 -16.84 -5.42 12.01
CA GLN A 16 -16.82 -6.26 10.80
C GLN A 16 -15.59 -6.05 9.91
N LEU A 17 -14.91 -4.90 10.00
CA LEU A 17 -13.89 -4.50 9.05
C LEU A 17 -12.61 -4.00 9.74
N PRO A 18 -11.46 -4.12 9.08
CA PRO A 18 -10.23 -3.47 9.54
C PRO A 18 -10.44 -1.97 9.76
N ALA A 19 -9.91 -1.41 10.85
CA ALA A 19 -10.16 -0.05 11.32
C ALA A 19 -10.02 1.04 10.24
N ASN A 20 -9.02 0.95 9.37
CA ASN A 20 -8.83 1.91 8.28
C ASN A 20 -9.93 1.82 7.21
N THR A 21 -10.45 0.62 6.94
CA THR A 21 -11.56 0.42 5.99
C THR A 21 -12.86 0.94 6.59
N ALA A 22 -13.14 0.56 7.85
CA ALA A 22 -14.30 1.03 8.61
C ALA A 22 -14.34 2.56 8.65
N ARG A 23 -13.24 3.20 9.02
CA ARG A 23 -13.11 4.66 9.03
C ARG A 23 -13.39 5.31 7.67
N THR A 24 -12.86 4.71 6.59
CA THR A 24 -13.04 5.23 5.23
C THR A 24 -14.50 5.15 4.79
N TYR A 25 -15.17 4.04 5.05
CA TYR A 25 -16.56 3.83 4.68
C TYR A 25 -17.50 4.70 5.53
N TYR A 26 -17.26 4.73 6.84
CA TYR A 26 -18.03 5.61 7.74
C TYR A 26 -17.92 7.08 7.32
N ALA A 27 -16.70 7.59 7.10
CA ALA A 27 -16.49 8.98 6.69
C ALA A 27 -17.21 9.32 5.38
N ALA A 28 -17.23 8.40 4.40
CA ALA A 28 -17.91 8.60 3.15
C ALA A 28 -19.44 8.61 3.30
N VAL A 29 -19.99 7.68 4.08
CA VAL A 29 -21.45 7.62 4.36
C VAL A 29 -21.88 8.82 5.21
N ASN A 30 -21.11 9.15 6.25
CA ASN A 30 -21.40 10.33 7.09
C ASN A 30 -21.39 11.63 6.28
N LYS A 31 -20.44 11.77 5.32
CA LYS A 31 -20.41 12.92 4.41
C LYS A 31 -21.69 13.00 3.56
N LEU A 32 -22.18 11.86 3.06
CA LEU A 32 -23.39 11.81 2.23
C LEU A 32 -24.63 12.27 3.01
N PHE A 33 -24.76 11.87 4.27
CA PHE A 33 -25.93 12.09 5.10
C PHE A 33 -25.83 13.29 6.07
N LYS A 34 -24.70 14.03 6.05
CA LYS A 34 -24.40 15.06 7.05
C LYS A 34 -25.50 16.12 7.24
N ASP A 35 -26.12 16.53 6.14
CA ASP A 35 -27.07 17.66 6.13
C ASP A 35 -28.53 17.21 5.98
N ILE A 36 -28.84 15.93 6.24
CA ILE A 36 -30.14 15.37 6.04
C ILE A 36 -30.78 14.98 7.37
N GLN A 37 -32.06 15.29 7.50
CA GLN A 37 -32.91 14.79 8.58
C GLN A 37 -33.85 13.73 7.98
N PHE A 38 -33.75 12.51 8.46
CA PHE A 38 -34.67 11.43 8.11
C PHE A 38 -34.97 10.60 9.36
N ASN A 39 -36.16 10.04 9.41
CA ASN A 39 -36.61 9.22 10.53
C ASN A 39 -36.36 7.72 10.31
N SER A 40 -36.17 7.32 9.05
CA SER A 40 -35.91 5.94 8.63
C SER A 40 -35.13 5.95 7.32
N LEU A 41 -34.25 4.95 7.11
CA LEU A 41 -33.53 4.76 5.83
C LEU A 41 -34.47 4.41 4.67
N GLU A 42 -35.67 3.91 4.93
CA GLU A 42 -36.69 3.67 3.92
C GLU A 42 -37.12 4.94 3.19
N GLN A 43 -37.00 6.09 3.85
CA GLN A 43 -37.34 7.39 3.26
C GLN A 43 -36.30 7.89 2.26
N ILE A 44 -35.16 7.22 2.16
CA ILE A 44 -34.08 7.61 1.28
C ILE A 44 -34.27 6.96 -0.09
N ASP A 45 -34.59 7.78 -1.08
CA ASP A 45 -34.75 7.35 -2.46
C ASP A 45 -33.40 7.04 -3.11
N LYS A 46 -33.37 5.98 -3.91
CA LYS A 46 -32.17 5.56 -4.68
C LYS A 46 -31.72 6.64 -5.67
N ASP A 47 -32.62 7.40 -6.27
CA ASP A 47 -32.28 8.44 -7.22
C ASP A 47 -31.63 9.62 -6.50
N TRP A 48 -32.14 9.96 -5.32
CA TRP A 48 -31.49 10.92 -4.43
C TRP A 48 -30.05 10.51 -4.08
N ILE A 49 -29.82 9.21 -3.74
CA ILE A 49 -28.46 8.69 -3.46
C ILE A 49 -27.54 8.91 -4.67
N ASN A 50 -28.03 8.60 -5.88
CA ASN A 50 -27.27 8.78 -7.12
C ASN A 50 -26.89 10.25 -7.35
N GLU A 51 -27.86 11.15 -7.21
CA GLU A 51 -27.64 12.58 -7.40
C GLU A 51 -26.62 13.12 -6.40
N LYS A 52 -26.80 12.85 -5.10
CA LYS A 52 -25.87 13.29 -4.06
C LYS A 52 -24.48 12.69 -4.20
N CYS A 53 -24.38 11.44 -4.60
CA CYS A 53 -23.07 10.84 -4.91
C CYS A 53 -22.36 11.58 -6.06
N ARG A 54 -23.09 12.02 -7.09
CA ARG A 54 -22.53 12.81 -8.21
C ARG A 54 -22.08 14.21 -7.75
N GLU A 55 -22.85 14.85 -6.90
CA GLU A 55 -22.56 16.19 -6.41
C GLU A 55 -21.36 16.23 -5.47
N GLN A 56 -21.30 15.30 -4.51
CA GLN A 56 -20.37 15.37 -3.39
C GLN A 56 -19.06 14.64 -3.60
N PHE A 57 -19.04 13.59 -4.42
CA PHE A 57 -17.86 12.74 -4.61
C PHE A 57 -17.23 12.95 -5.99
N LYS A 58 -16.04 13.54 -6.02
CA LYS A 58 -15.39 14.02 -7.25
C LYS A 58 -14.33 13.07 -7.80
N THR A 59 -13.86 12.11 -7.00
CA THR A 59 -12.83 11.17 -7.41
C THR A 59 -13.35 9.74 -7.41
N ARG A 60 -12.71 8.87 -8.24
CA ARG A 60 -13.07 7.44 -8.28
C ARG A 60 -12.91 6.75 -6.91
N ASN A 61 -11.93 7.17 -6.11
CA ASN A 61 -11.70 6.57 -4.80
C ASN A 61 -12.77 6.96 -3.80
N GLU A 62 -13.15 8.25 -3.75
CA GLU A 62 -14.26 8.73 -2.91
C GLU A 62 -15.55 8.04 -3.29
N TYR A 63 -15.84 7.95 -4.60
CA TYR A 63 -17.02 7.28 -5.11
C TYR A 63 -17.06 5.79 -4.74
N SER A 64 -15.94 5.10 -4.87
CA SER A 64 -15.81 3.71 -4.44
C SER A 64 -15.99 3.55 -2.93
N ALA A 65 -15.53 4.49 -2.13
CA ALA A 65 -15.69 4.47 -0.68
C ALA A 65 -17.15 4.61 -0.27
N VAL A 66 -17.88 5.60 -0.84
CA VAL A 66 -19.30 5.79 -0.52
C VAL A 66 -20.16 4.62 -0.99
N LYS A 67 -19.91 4.10 -2.21
CA LYS A 67 -20.63 2.94 -2.73
C LYS A 67 -20.47 1.71 -1.83
N ASN A 68 -19.24 1.39 -1.42
CA ASN A 68 -18.99 0.26 -0.54
C ASN A 68 -19.53 0.51 0.88
N GLY A 69 -19.45 1.74 1.38
CA GLY A 69 -20.04 2.12 2.66
C GLY A 69 -21.55 1.97 2.68
N LEU A 70 -22.24 2.40 1.60
CA LEU A 70 -23.70 2.24 1.44
C LEU A 70 -24.10 0.76 1.36
N LYS A 71 -23.33 -0.10 0.70
CA LYS A 71 -23.59 -1.54 0.71
C LYS A 71 -23.52 -2.12 2.12
N ARG A 72 -22.54 -1.69 2.93
CA ARG A 72 -22.46 -2.08 4.34
C ARG A 72 -23.58 -1.51 5.18
N LEU A 73 -24.05 -0.29 4.87
CA LEU A 73 -25.21 0.28 5.54
C LEU A 73 -26.49 -0.50 5.22
N LYS A 74 -26.66 -0.98 3.98
CA LYS A 74 -27.77 -1.85 3.61
C LYS A 74 -27.70 -3.24 4.28
N GLU A 75 -26.50 -3.77 4.49
CA GLU A 75 -26.30 -5.02 5.25
C GLU A 75 -26.68 -4.83 6.74
N TYR A 76 -26.41 -3.64 7.29
CA TYR A 76 -26.77 -3.27 8.65
C TYR A 76 -28.26 -2.97 8.81
N ASP A 77 -28.84 -2.24 7.85
CA ASP A 77 -30.29 -1.92 7.81
C ASP A 77 -30.84 -2.20 6.41
N SER A 78 -31.61 -3.28 6.32
CA SER A 78 -32.17 -3.78 5.05
C SER A 78 -33.21 -2.86 4.41
N MET A 79 -33.75 -1.91 5.15
CA MET A 79 -34.75 -0.95 4.66
C MET A 79 -34.16 0.04 3.63
N LEU A 80 -32.85 0.26 3.63
CA LEU A 80 -32.20 1.13 2.67
C LEU A 80 -32.29 0.58 1.23
N GLN A 81 -32.88 1.37 0.35
CA GLN A 81 -32.90 1.07 -1.08
C GLN A 81 -31.66 1.68 -1.74
N LEU A 82 -30.88 0.83 -2.44
CA LEU A 82 -29.70 1.27 -3.16
C LEU A 82 -29.92 1.24 -4.67
N PRO A 83 -29.27 2.14 -5.42
CA PRO A 83 -29.13 2.00 -6.86
C PRO A 83 -28.53 0.66 -7.22
N SER A 84 -28.93 0.11 -8.37
CA SER A 84 -28.33 -1.09 -8.94
C SER A 84 -26.84 -0.88 -9.26
N GLU A 85 -26.10 -1.98 -9.49
CA GLU A 85 -24.70 -1.89 -9.88
C GLU A 85 -24.51 -1.07 -11.17
N ASP A 86 -25.42 -1.21 -12.14
CA ASP A 86 -25.36 -0.48 -13.40
C ASP A 86 -25.69 1.00 -13.22
N GLU A 87 -26.67 1.34 -12.38
CA GLU A 87 -26.98 2.71 -12.01
C GLU A 87 -25.80 3.38 -11.30
N PHE A 88 -25.11 2.70 -10.39
CA PHE A 88 -23.88 3.17 -9.79
C PHE A 88 -22.74 3.31 -10.81
N HIS A 89 -22.67 2.47 -11.83
CA HIS A 89 -21.67 2.58 -12.90
C HIS A 89 -21.97 3.69 -13.90
N ALA A 90 -23.25 4.01 -14.13
CA ALA A 90 -23.68 5.11 -15.02
C ALA A 90 -23.19 6.49 -14.54
N VAL A 91 -22.84 6.62 -13.26
CA VAL A 91 -22.06 7.77 -12.76
C VAL A 91 -20.61 7.64 -13.26
N SER A 92 -20.42 7.81 -14.55
CA SER A 92 -19.07 7.96 -15.08
C SER A 92 -18.52 9.27 -14.54
N ILE A 93 -17.65 9.17 -13.54
CA ILE A 93 -16.77 10.28 -13.20
C ILE A 93 -15.99 10.52 -14.50
N LYS A 94 -16.39 11.57 -15.25
CA LYS A 94 -15.68 12.01 -16.43
C LYS A 94 -14.20 12.02 -16.04
N LYS A 95 -13.44 11.10 -16.62
CA LYS A 95 -11.99 11.08 -16.41
C LYS A 95 -11.55 12.49 -16.76
N ARG A 96 -11.28 13.32 -15.75
CA ARG A 96 -10.57 14.56 -16.03
C ARG A 96 -9.36 14.14 -16.81
N ASN A 97 -9.19 14.67 -18.01
CA ASN A 97 -7.95 14.53 -18.79
C ASN A 97 -6.85 15.25 -17.99
N ARG A 98 -6.46 14.65 -16.86
CA ARG A 98 -5.23 15.03 -16.18
C ARG A 98 -4.13 14.69 -17.18
N ARG A 99 -3.46 15.71 -17.71
CA ARG A 99 -2.18 15.50 -18.40
C ARG A 99 -1.42 14.50 -17.54
N LYS A 100 -1.19 13.29 -18.07
CA LYS A 100 -0.46 12.25 -17.35
C LYS A 100 0.90 12.85 -17.01
N LYS A 101 1.12 13.18 -15.75
CA LYS A 101 2.47 13.55 -15.32
C LYS A 101 3.39 12.37 -15.69
N PRO A 102 4.58 12.66 -16.21
CA PRO A 102 5.54 11.59 -16.51
C PRO A 102 5.75 10.73 -15.27
N PRO A 103 5.92 9.41 -15.43
CA PRO A 103 6.12 8.55 -14.29
C PRO A 103 7.36 9.01 -13.52
N LYS A 104 7.21 9.21 -12.20
CA LYS A 104 8.31 9.57 -11.31
C LYS A 104 9.43 8.52 -11.45
N THR A 105 10.66 8.99 -11.60
CA THR A 105 11.84 8.13 -11.65
C THR A 105 12.34 7.84 -10.24
N ILE A 106 12.71 6.59 -9.99
CA ILE A 106 13.39 6.15 -8.77
C ILE A 106 14.86 5.94 -9.15
N TYR A 107 15.77 6.47 -8.35
CA TYR A 107 17.20 6.31 -8.54
C TYR A 107 17.75 5.35 -7.50
N LEU A 108 18.26 4.19 -7.93
CA LEU A 108 18.69 3.10 -7.05
C LEU A 108 19.85 3.52 -6.16
N LYS A 109 20.97 3.94 -6.74
CA LYS A 109 22.19 4.32 -6.00
C LYS A 109 21.97 5.52 -5.08
N PRO A 110 21.32 6.62 -5.51
CA PRO A 110 20.98 7.73 -4.62
C PRO A 110 20.10 7.31 -3.45
N THR A 111 19.12 6.43 -3.68
CA THR A 111 18.27 5.89 -2.59
C THR A 111 19.11 5.07 -1.60
N GLN A 112 19.99 4.19 -2.10
CA GLN A 112 20.90 3.40 -1.26
C GLN A 112 21.85 4.28 -0.46
N ARG A 113 22.44 5.33 -1.07
CA ARG A 113 23.33 6.29 -0.37
C ARG A 113 22.61 6.96 0.79
N LYS A 114 21.41 7.49 0.57
CA LYS A 114 20.59 8.11 1.62
C LYS A 114 20.32 7.15 2.80
N ILE A 115 19.97 5.91 2.50
CA ILE A 115 19.72 4.87 3.52
C ILE A 115 21.01 4.54 4.28
N ASN A 116 22.13 4.41 3.58
CA ASN A 116 23.42 4.08 4.19
C ASN A 116 23.98 5.18 5.09
N GLN A 117 23.62 6.44 4.82
CA GLN A 117 24.03 7.61 5.62
C GLN A 117 23.20 7.81 6.89
N LEU A 118 22.13 7.02 7.09
CA LEU A 118 21.37 7.09 8.32
C LEU A 118 22.24 6.68 9.51
N SER A 119 22.33 7.54 10.53
CA SER A 119 22.94 7.22 11.82
C SER A 119 22.13 6.20 12.60
N ASP A 120 20.80 6.28 12.49
CA ASP A 120 19.87 5.33 13.11
C ASP A 120 19.97 3.94 12.46
N GLU A 121 20.52 3.00 13.21
CA GLU A 121 20.76 1.63 12.78
C GLU A 121 19.45 0.90 12.46
N LYS A 122 18.41 1.06 13.29
CA LYS A 122 17.10 0.42 13.07
C LYS A 122 16.45 0.90 11.76
N LEU A 123 16.49 2.19 11.46
CA LEU A 123 15.98 2.74 10.20
C LEU A 123 16.78 2.24 9.00
N ARG A 124 18.10 2.20 9.13
CA ARG A 124 18.99 1.73 8.05
C ARG A 124 18.70 0.27 7.69
N TYR A 125 18.60 -0.62 8.69
CA TYR A 125 18.25 -2.02 8.44
C TYR A 125 16.83 -2.18 7.90
N ALA A 126 15.85 -1.45 8.46
CA ALA A 126 14.46 -1.50 8.00
C ALA A 126 14.35 -1.21 6.50
N TYR A 127 14.94 -0.11 6.05
CA TYR A 127 14.83 0.29 4.65
C TYR A 127 15.66 -0.58 3.70
N ARG A 128 16.83 -1.03 4.13
CA ARG A 128 17.61 -1.99 3.33
C ARG A 128 16.86 -3.30 3.19
N LEU A 129 16.30 -3.83 4.28
CA LEU A 129 15.51 -5.05 4.25
C LEU A 129 14.27 -4.89 3.34
N ALA A 130 13.58 -3.75 3.40
CA ALA A 130 12.46 -3.46 2.51
C ALA A 130 12.84 -3.48 1.02
N MET A 131 14.06 -3.02 0.69
CA MET A 131 14.58 -3.02 -0.70
C MET A 131 14.90 -4.41 -1.23
N VAL A 132 15.23 -5.36 -0.37
CA VAL A 132 15.66 -6.72 -0.79
C VAL A 132 14.60 -7.79 -0.56
N SER A 133 13.60 -7.53 0.27
CA SER A 133 12.49 -8.44 0.58
C SER A 133 11.17 -8.04 -0.07
N GLY A 134 11.05 -6.77 -0.44
CA GLY A 134 9.80 -6.22 -0.94
C GLY A 134 8.68 -6.18 0.09
N LEU A 135 8.96 -6.18 1.38
CA LEU A 135 7.98 -6.03 2.46
C LEU A 135 7.18 -4.74 2.32
N ARG A 136 5.91 -4.79 2.74
CA ARG A 136 5.13 -3.57 2.97
C ARG A 136 5.61 -2.91 4.25
N VAL A 137 5.45 -1.60 4.36
CA VAL A 137 5.89 -0.87 5.56
C VAL A 137 5.18 -1.34 6.83
N SER A 138 3.92 -1.77 6.74
CA SER A 138 3.20 -2.38 7.87
C SER A 138 3.79 -3.73 8.26
N GLU A 139 4.14 -4.58 7.28
CA GLU A 139 4.79 -5.88 7.51
C GLU A 139 6.18 -5.69 8.13
N LEU A 140 6.91 -4.66 7.69
CA LEU A 140 8.21 -4.29 8.24
C LEU A 140 8.11 -3.82 9.70
N ALA A 141 7.07 -3.04 10.04
CA ALA A 141 6.81 -2.54 11.39
C ALA A 141 6.43 -3.65 12.38
N ASP A 142 5.84 -4.72 11.89
CA ASP A 142 5.40 -5.86 12.71
C ASP A 142 6.46 -6.98 12.80
N LEU A 143 7.63 -6.79 12.16
CA LEU A 143 8.66 -7.81 12.08
C LEU A 143 9.38 -7.99 13.43
N GLU A 144 9.48 -9.23 13.88
CA GLU A 144 10.24 -9.66 15.06
C GLU A 144 11.57 -10.30 14.66
N ALA A 145 12.49 -10.44 15.61
CA ALA A 145 13.79 -11.05 15.33
C ALA A 145 13.66 -12.52 14.88
N SER A 146 12.70 -13.26 15.46
CA SER A 146 12.37 -14.64 15.08
C SER A 146 11.84 -14.81 13.66
N ASP A 147 11.39 -13.73 13.03
CA ASP A 147 10.86 -13.76 11.66
C ASP A 147 11.98 -13.73 10.61
N ILE A 148 13.23 -13.49 11.03
CA ILE A 148 14.38 -13.42 10.13
C ILE A 148 15.26 -14.66 10.34
N GLU A 149 15.46 -15.40 9.28
CA GLU A 149 16.34 -16.56 9.23
C GLU A 149 17.50 -16.29 8.26
N ILE A 150 18.71 -16.58 8.68
CA ILE A 150 19.91 -16.49 7.85
C ILE A 150 20.51 -17.88 7.72
N ASN A 151 20.52 -18.39 6.49
CA ASN A 151 21.01 -19.72 6.17
C ASN A 151 21.84 -19.69 4.90
N ASN A 152 23.09 -20.17 4.95
CA ASN A 152 24.02 -20.20 3.81
C ASN A 152 24.08 -18.87 3.05
N GLU A 153 24.30 -17.77 3.76
CA GLU A 153 24.34 -16.40 3.22
C GLU A 153 23.02 -15.90 2.62
N LYS A 154 21.96 -16.69 2.63
CA LYS A 154 20.63 -16.27 2.23
C LYS A 154 19.85 -15.76 3.43
N ILE A 155 19.12 -14.69 3.22
CA ILE A 155 18.24 -14.09 4.22
C ILE A 155 16.79 -14.43 3.84
N PHE A 156 16.08 -15.00 4.77
CA PHE A 156 14.64 -15.28 4.65
C PHE A 156 13.88 -14.45 5.67
N VAL A 157 12.72 -13.97 5.26
CA VAL A 157 11.82 -13.22 6.14
C VAL A 157 10.45 -13.88 6.11
N THR A 158 9.91 -14.17 7.28
CA THR A 158 8.57 -14.71 7.46
C THR A 158 7.59 -13.59 7.77
N VAL A 159 6.55 -13.44 6.98
CA VAL A 159 5.44 -12.50 7.25
C VAL A 159 4.31 -13.28 7.87
N LYS A 160 4.02 -13.03 9.15
CA LYS A 160 2.93 -13.69 9.89
C LYS A 160 1.57 -13.16 9.44
N HIS A 161 1.44 -11.84 9.34
CA HIS A 161 0.17 -11.15 9.07
C HIS A 161 0.28 -10.25 7.82
N GLY A 162 0.11 -10.83 6.64
CA GLY A 162 0.07 -10.05 5.40
C GLY A 162 -1.30 -9.45 5.11
N LYS A 163 -1.34 -8.35 4.37
CA LYS A 163 -2.59 -7.72 3.94
C LYS A 163 -3.47 -8.72 3.17
N GLY A 164 -4.71 -8.92 3.63
CA GLY A 164 -5.64 -9.89 3.05
C GLY A 164 -5.36 -11.33 3.44
N GLY A 165 -4.66 -11.58 4.55
CA GLY A 165 -4.32 -12.93 5.04
C GLY A 165 -3.15 -13.61 4.31
N HIS A 166 -2.47 -12.90 3.41
CA HIS A 166 -1.36 -13.47 2.63
C HIS A 166 -0.01 -13.31 3.36
N GLY A 167 0.24 -14.17 4.34
CA GLY A 167 1.55 -14.35 4.96
C GLY A 167 2.49 -15.21 4.08
N GLY A 168 3.66 -15.55 4.61
CA GLY A 168 4.59 -16.47 3.98
C GLY A 168 6.06 -16.11 4.13
N LYS A 169 6.93 -17.07 3.81
CA LYS A 169 8.38 -16.94 3.84
C LYS A 169 8.88 -16.36 2.50
N ILE A 170 9.75 -15.39 2.57
CA ILE A 170 10.32 -14.68 1.43
C ILE A 170 11.82 -14.85 1.46
N GLU A 171 12.41 -15.29 0.37
CA GLU A 171 13.84 -15.19 0.14
C GLU A 171 14.18 -13.75 -0.31
N CYS A 172 15.05 -13.09 0.44
CA CYS A 172 15.53 -11.75 0.10
C CYS A 172 16.47 -11.79 -1.10
N SER A 173 16.49 -10.74 -1.90
CA SER A 173 17.55 -10.56 -2.89
C SER A 173 18.92 -10.40 -2.18
N PRO A 174 20.03 -10.85 -2.77
CA PRO A 174 21.35 -10.74 -2.16
C PRO A 174 21.71 -9.28 -1.79
N ASP A 175 22.21 -9.08 -0.58
CA ASP A 175 22.75 -7.80 -0.10
C ASP A 175 23.93 -8.08 0.85
N SER A 176 25.14 -7.82 0.39
CA SER A 176 26.37 -8.13 1.12
C SER A 176 26.48 -7.40 2.48
N TYR A 177 25.90 -6.21 2.60
CA TYR A 177 25.88 -5.50 3.88
C TYR A 177 24.96 -6.20 4.88
N LEU A 178 23.75 -6.56 4.47
CA LEU A 178 22.81 -7.27 5.34
C LEU A 178 23.37 -8.66 5.71
N GLN A 179 23.90 -9.41 4.75
CA GLN A 179 24.52 -10.71 5.01
C GLN A 179 25.60 -10.64 6.11
N LYS A 180 26.43 -9.59 6.09
CA LYS A 180 27.51 -9.40 7.05
C LYS A 180 27.04 -8.81 8.37
N LYS A 181 26.13 -7.85 8.36
CA LYS A 181 25.82 -7.02 9.53
C LYS A 181 24.48 -7.34 10.21
N LEU A 182 23.54 -7.95 9.50
CA LEU A 182 22.24 -8.29 10.08
C LEU A 182 22.35 -9.33 11.22
N PRO A 183 23.21 -10.36 11.17
CA PRO A 183 23.40 -11.27 12.30
C PRO A 183 23.79 -10.55 13.60
N GLU A 184 24.76 -9.63 13.51
CA GLU A 184 25.21 -8.82 14.67
C GLU A 184 24.09 -7.94 15.24
N PHE A 185 23.20 -7.45 14.36
CA PHE A 185 22.04 -6.66 14.75
C PHE A 185 20.99 -7.52 15.44
N LEU A 186 20.66 -8.71 14.89
CA LEU A 186 19.65 -9.60 15.45
C LEU A 186 20.01 -10.10 16.85
N VAL A 187 21.27 -10.41 17.12
CA VAL A 187 21.73 -10.88 18.45
C VAL A 187 21.46 -9.85 19.56
N LYS A 188 21.36 -8.56 19.23
CA LYS A 188 21.06 -7.49 20.20
C LYS A 188 19.59 -7.44 20.61
N HIS A 189 18.71 -8.18 19.96
CA HIS A 189 17.26 -8.13 20.14
C HIS A 189 16.72 -9.46 20.65
N LYS A 190 15.70 -9.42 21.50
CA LYS A 190 14.98 -10.63 21.92
C LYS A 190 14.19 -11.22 20.76
N THR A 191 13.96 -12.51 20.78
CA THR A 191 13.30 -13.26 19.68
C THR A 191 11.91 -12.73 19.33
N ASP A 192 11.17 -12.27 20.31
CA ASP A 192 9.80 -11.75 20.21
C ASP A 192 9.73 -10.21 20.23
N GLU A 193 10.90 -9.55 20.19
CA GLU A 193 10.97 -8.09 20.14
C GLU A 193 10.74 -7.59 18.71
N ARG A 194 9.89 -6.57 18.56
CA ARG A 194 9.78 -5.84 17.30
C ARG A 194 11.10 -5.18 16.95
N LEU A 195 11.64 -5.54 15.79
CA LEU A 195 12.93 -5.06 15.34
C LEU A 195 12.93 -3.56 14.99
N PHE A 196 11.82 -3.09 14.44
CA PHE A 196 11.75 -1.78 13.82
C PHE A 196 10.67 -0.90 14.45
N TYR A 197 10.64 0.35 14.03
CA TYR A 197 9.68 1.35 14.49
C TYR A 197 8.28 1.10 13.90
N SER A 198 7.29 1.79 14.46
CA SER A 198 5.92 1.77 13.97
C SER A 198 5.82 2.19 12.49
N GLU A 199 4.78 1.71 11.80
CA GLU A 199 4.51 2.07 10.41
C GLU A 199 4.47 3.58 10.19
N VAL A 200 3.86 4.33 11.13
CA VAL A 200 3.74 5.79 11.05
C VAL A 200 5.12 6.44 11.07
N TYR A 201 5.96 6.04 12.02
CA TYR A 201 7.31 6.57 12.16
C TYR A 201 8.19 6.24 10.94
N LEU A 202 8.15 4.98 10.46
CA LEU A 202 8.87 4.57 9.26
C LEU A 202 8.44 5.39 8.03
N ARG A 203 7.14 5.66 7.85
CA ARG A 203 6.65 6.49 6.74
C ARG A 203 7.12 7.94 6.86
N GLN A 204 7.06 8.52 8.06
CA GLN A 204 7.51 9.87 8.31
C GLN A 204 9.00 10.01 7.98
N LYS A 205 9.85 9.15 8.52
CA LYS A 205 11.29 9.18 8.29
C LYS A 205 11.67 8.93 6.82
N ALA A 206 10.98 8.06 6.12
CA ALA A 206 11.17 7.89 4.68
C ALA A 206 10.84 9.19 3.91
N THR A 207 9.76 9.88 4.29
CA THR A 207 9.38 11.16 3.67
C THR A 207 10.43 12.25 3.90
N GLU A 208 10.99 12.35 5.12
CA GLU A 208 12.08 13.27 5.45
C GLU A 208 13.32 13.04 4.58
N LEU A 209 13.60 11.78 4.22
CA LEU A 209 14.67 11.40 3.28
C LEU A 209 14.31 11.64 1.80
N GLY A 210 13.07 12.06 1.51
CA GLY A 210 12.54 12.13 0.15
C GLY A 210 12.36 10.77 -0.51
N ILE A 211 12.11 9.72 0.29
CA ILE A 211 11.86 8.34 -0.14
C ILE A 211 10.39 8.00 0.15
N GLU A 212 9.73 7.34 -0.78
CA GLU A 212 8.44 6.71 -0.49
C GLU A 212 8.66 5.22 -0.13
N CYS A 213 8.10 4.75 0.98
CA CYS A 213 8.24 3.34 1.38
C CYS A 213 7.81 2.37 0.28
N HIS A 214 6.80 2.74 -0.53
CA HIS A 214 6.41 1.95 -1.70
C HIS A 214 7.47 1.91 -2.80
N ASP A 215 8.40 2.87 -2.86
CA ASP A 215 9.48 2.86 -3.83
C ASP A 215 10.55 1.82 -3.49
N LEU A 216 10.81 1.57 -2.20
CA LEU A 216 11.68 0.48 -1.76
C LEU A 216 11.14 -0.88 -2.26
N ARG A 217 9.85 -1.10 -2.12
CA ARG A 217 9.18 -2.30 -2.64
C ARG A 217 9.15 -2.36 -4.18
N ARG A 218 9.14 -1.20 -4.87
CA ARG A 218 9.29 -1.16 -6.33
C ARG A 218 10.70 -1.51 -6.77
N ILE A 219 11.70 -1.01 -6.05
CA ILE A 219 13.11 -1.38 -6.29
C ILE A 219 13.24 -2.91 -6.25
N PHE A 220 12.76 -3.55 -5.18
CA PHE A 220 12.76 -5.02 -5.10
C PHE A 220 12.11 -5.67 -6.33
N ALA A 221 10.88 -5.27 -6.67
CA ALA A 221 10.15 -5.89 -7.77
C ALA A 221 10.88 -5.76 -9.12
N ILE A 222 11.42 -4.56 -9.41
CA ILE A 222 12.09 -4.28 -10.69
C ILE A 222 13.46 -4.96 -10.73
N THR A 223 14.26 -4.88 -9.67
CA THR A 223 15.60 -5.50 -9.63
C THR A 223 15.51 -7.02 -9.68
N THR A 224 14.60 -7.62 -8.91
CA THR A 224 14.35 -9.07 -8.95
C THR A 224 13.92 -9.51 -10.35
N ARG A 225 12.94 -8.81 -10.97
CA ARG A 225 12.52 -9.13 -12.33
C ARG A 225 13.67 -9.04 -13.34
N ASN A 226 14.48 -7.99 -13.24
CA ASN A 226 15.59 -7.79 -14.17
C ASN A 226 16.69 -8.86 -13.99
N ALA A 227 16.93 -9.34 -12.77
CA ALA A 227 17.83 -10.44 -12.51
C ALA A 227 17.31 -11.76 -13.14
N LEU A 228 16.04 -12.10 -12.84
CA LEU A 228 15.41 -13.33 -13.32
C LEU A 228 15.31 -13.39 -14.86
N LYS A 229 15.07 -12.29 -15.52
CA LYS A 229 15.03 -12.20 -17.00
C LYS A 229 16.33 -12.56 -17.72
N LYS A 230 17.44 -12.67 -17.00
CA LYS A 230 18.69 -13.15 -17.58
C LYS A 230 18.74 -14.67 -17.73
N GLU A 231 17.89 -15.37 -16.98
CA GLU A 231 17.92 -16.83 -16.82
C GLU A 231 16.63 -17.51 -17.29
N MET A 232 15.55 -16.75 -17.44
CA MET A 232 14.23 -17.28 -17.78
C MET A 232 13.38 -16.30 -18.61
N SER A 233 12.22 -16.76 -19.10
CA SER A 233 11.28 -15.95 -19.86
C SER A 233 10.71 -14.76 -19.02
N VAL A 234 10.18 -13.77 -19.72
CA VAL A 234 9.53 -12.59 -19.08
C VAL A 234 8.32 -13.00 -18.26
N GLU A 235 7.58 -13.99 -18.73
CA GLU A 235 6.37 -14.52 -18.14
C GLU A 235 6.70 -15.23 -16.82
N GLU A 236 7.68 -16.11 -16.80
CA GLU A 236 8.17 -16.80 -15.61
C GLU A 236 8.73 -15.80 -14.58
N ALA A 237 9.57 -14.86 -15.01
CA ALA A 237 10.10 -13.82 -14.15
C ALA A 237 8.98 -12.98 -13.50
N ASN A 238 7.93 -12.64 -14.26
CA ASN A 238 6.77 -11.92 -13.76
C ASN A 238 5.98 -12.73 -12.72
N ALA A 239 5.79 -14.04 -12.96
CA ALA A 239 5.10 -14.94 -12.04
C ALA A 239 5.85 -15.08 -10.72
N ILE A 240 7.17 -15.27 -10.76
CA ILE A 240 8.02 -15.33 -9.56
C ILE A 240 7.97 -14.01 -8.78
N VAL A 241 8.07 -12.86 -9.45
CA VAL A 241 7.95 -11.56 -8.78
C VAL A 241 6.57 -11.39 -8.15
N GLN A 242 5.49 -11.78 -8.83
CA GLN A 242 4.14 -11.76 -8.25
C GLN A 242 4.07 -12.58 -6.97
N GLN A 243 4.60 -13.80 -6.97
CA GLN A 243 4.64 -14.69 -5.82
C GLN A 243 5.46 -14.08 -4.67
N ARG A 244 6.70 -13.64 -4.93
CA ARG A 244 7.57 -13.00 -3.92
C ARG A 244 6.96 -11.72 -3.35
N MET A 245 6.20 -10.97 -4.16
CA MET A 245 5.44 -9.80 -3.72
C MET A 245 4.15 -10.16 -2.97
N ARG A 246 3.75 -11.42 -2.93
CA ARG A 246 2.49 -11.91 -2.33
C ARG A 246 1.27 -11.16 -2.88
N HIS A 247 1.19 -11.05 -4.18
CA HIS A 247 0.06 -10.43 -4.86
C HIS A 247 -0.87 -11.49 -5.45
N ALA A 248 -2.14 -11.49 -5.05
CA ALA A 248 -3.15 -12.39 -5.59
C ALA A 248 -3.38 -12.21 -7.10
N ARG A 249 -3.17 -10.99 -7.62
CA ARG A 249 -3.40 -10.66 -9.04
C ARG A 249 -2.16 -10.00 -9.64
N PHE A 250 -1.78 -10.42 -10.84
CA PHE A 250 -0.66 -9.81 -11.57
C PHE A 250 -0.87 -8.32 -11.87
N SER A 251 -2.13 -7.87 -12.05
CA SER A 251 -2.43 -6.45 -12.21
C SER A 251 -1.91 -5.57 -11.07
N THR A 252 -1.79 -6.12 -9.86
CA THR A 252 -1.16 -5.42 -8.72
C THR A 252 0.36 -5.35 -8.90
N THR A 253 1.02 -6.45 -9.27
CA THR A 253 2.46 -6.50 -9.57
C THR A 253 2.82 -5.55 -10.71
N LYS A 254 2.02 -5.52 -11.78
CA LYS A 254 2.18 -4.64 -12.93
C LYS A 254 2.33 -3.16 -12.54
N ARG A 255 1.62 -2.70 -11.49
CA ARG A 255 1.73 -1.32 -10.98
C ARG A 255 3.12 -1.03 -10.36
N TYR A 256 3.75 -2.03 -9.76
CA TYR A 256 5.10 -1.88 -9.20
C TYR A 256 6.15 -1.88 -10.32
N LEU A 257 5.98 -2.71 -11.33
CA LEU A 257 6.94 -2.88 -12.42
C LEU A 257 6.95 -1.72 -13.42
N PHE A 258 5.78 -1.08 -13.68
CA PHE A 258 5.64 -0.19 -14.85
C PHE A 258 5.16 1.23 -14.54
N ASN A 259 4.66 1.53 -13.32
CA ASN A 259 4.16 2.85 -13.00
C ASN A 259 5.27 3.88 -12.68
N ARG A 260 6.50 3.43 -12.48
CA ARG A 260 7.67 4.28 -12.25
C ARG A 260 8.85 3.70 -13.00
N LYS A 261 9.77 4.57 -13.43
CA LYS A 261 11.04 4.14 -14.02
C LYS A 261 12.06 3.95 -12.89
N LEU A 262 12.88 2.91 -12.98
CA LEU A 262 14.04 2.73 -12.13
C LEU A 262 15.29 3.01 -12.97
N LYS A 263 16.11 3.98 -12.52
CA LYS A 263 17.43 4.27 -13.08
C LYS A 263 18.49 3.95 -12.04
N PHE A 264 19.67 3.60 -12.50
CA PHE A 264 20.76 3.21 -11.62
C PHE A 264 21.34 4.42 -10.88
N GLU A 265 21.60 5.51 -11.60
CA GLU A 265 22.13 6.78 -11.09
C GLU A 265 21.36 7.97 -11.67
N TYR A 266 21.65 9.17 -11.19
CA TYR A 266 21.19 10.40 -11.86
C TYR A 266 21.81 10.43 -13.27
N GLU A 267 21.06 10.90 -14.24
CA GLU A 267 21.64 11.28 -15.53
C GLU A 267 22.54 12.49 -15.26
N ASN A 268 23.80 12.41 -15.64
CA ASN A 268 24.61 13.61 -15.76
C ASN A 268 23.93 14.48 -16.85
N VAL A 269 23.35 15.60 -16.45
CA VAL A 269 23.04 16.66 -17.41
C VAL A 269 24.40 17.07 -17.94
N LYS A 270 24.75 16.68 -19.18
CA LYS A 270 25.83 17.35 -19.89
C LYS A 270 25.40 18.80 -19.94
N GLU A 271 26.12 19.67 -19.26
CA GLU A 271 26.09 21.09 -19.58
C GLU A 271 26.45 21.12 -21.05
N GLU A 272 25.47 21.41 -21.92
CA GLU A 272 25.75 21.82 -23.29
C GLU A 272 26.56 23.11 -23.13
N GLY A 273 27.86 22.97 -23.38
CA GLY A 273 28.79 24.07 -23.30
C GLY A 273 28.37 25.14 -24.26
N GLU A 274 28.41 26.36 -23.76
CA GLU A 274 28.52 27.57 -24.57
C GLU A 274 29.65 27.38 -25.59
N GLU A 275 29.30 27.39 -26.88
CA GLU A 275 30.20 27.82 -27.97
C GLU A 275 29.78 29.21 -28.41
#